data_6c0cbc6ce17f6d4044cb00d5520af63f
#
_entry.id   6c0cbc6ce17f6d4044cb00d5520af63f
#
_cell.length_a   1.000
_cell.length_b   1.000
_cell.length_c   1.000
_cell.angle_alpha   90.00
_cell.angle_beta   90.00
_cell.angle_gamma   90.00
#
_symmetry.space_group_name_H-M   'P 1'
#
loop_
_entity.id
_entity.type
_entity.pdbx_description
1 polymer ?
#
loop_
_entity_poly.entity_id
_entity_poly.type
_entity_poly.pdbx_seq_one_letter_code
_entity_poly.pdbx_strand_id
1 'polypeptide(L)'
;MRNQEKIFVIGHKNPDTDSICSAIAYADIKNRTTQSGKYIPKRAGQINEETQFVLNRFGVHPPGYITNIGTQVKDMDIRMSPEADKSMSLKNAWEMMQQNSIVSLPIRDKDGKLEGLITIGDIAKTYMDKTDSYLLSTARTQYRRIAETIEGTVIEGNEHAYFVKGKVLVATANPEMMKTYIEEDDMVIMGDREEDHLEAINQNVSCIIVGLGIQVTEKVIKLAHERNIVIIMSPYDTFTIARLINQSIPIRYVMKTDNLVTFSTEDYTDDIQDVMIKNRHRAFPVIDKRGRCVGTISRRNFLDMHRKKVILVDHNEKDQAVENIEKA
;
A
#
# COMPACT_ATOMS: atom_id res chain seq x y z
N MET A 1 -9.06 19.59 10.19
CA MET A 1 -8.81 20.39 11.42
C MET A 1 -7.29 20.40 11.61
N ARG A 2 -6.64 21.57 11.50
CA ARG A 2 -5.19 21.69 11.80
C ARG A 2 -4.99 21.27 13.25
N ASN A 3 -4.21 20.23 13.49
CA ASN A 3 -3.79 19.83 14.83
C ASN A 3 -3.11 21.03 15.46
N GLN A 4 -3.70 21.62 16.52
CA GLN A 4 -3.07 22.73 17.23
C GLN A 4 -1.74 22.21 17.78
N GLU A 5 -0.64 22.86 17.39
CA GLU A 5 0.71 22.52 17.79
C GLU A 5 0.82 22.53 19.33
N LYS A 6 0.95 21.36 19.94
CA LYS A 6 1.08 21.21 21.38
C LYS A 6 2.51 21.51 21.80
N ILE A 7 2.67 22.35 22.82
CA ILE A 7 3.96 22.73 23.40
C ILE A 7 4.00 22.14 24.80
N PHE A 8 4.94 21.23 25.05
CA PHE A 8 5.12 20.67 26.39
C PHE A 8 5.99 21.56 27.23
N VAL A 9 5.54 21.81 28.47
CA VAL A 9 6.29 22.58 29.48
C VAL A 9 6.71 21.59 30.56
N ILE A 10 8.03 21.42 30.74
CA ILE A 10 8.59 20.44 31.68
C ILE A 10 9.69 21.10 32.52
N GLY A 11 9.89 20.59 33.71
CA GLY A 11 11.06 20.90 34.53
C GLY A 11 12.16 19.85 34.36
N HIS A 12 13.08 19.74 35.32
CA HIS A 12 14.18 18.78 35.26
C HIS A 12 13.74 17.30 35.44
N LYS A 13 14.68 16.36 35.16
CA LYS A 13 14.42 14.91 35.10
C LYS A 13 13.95 14.31 36.44
N ASN A 14 14.48 14.79 37.57
CA ASN A 14 14.07 14.36 38.90
C ASN A 14 13.26 15.48 39.55
N PRO A 15 11.98 15.63 39.20
CA PRO A 15 11.21 16.82 39.52
C PRO A 15 10.96 16.91 41.04
N ASP A 16 11.33 18.03 41.61
CA ASP A 16 10.94 18.48 42.95
C ASP A 16 9.66 19.35 42.89
N THR A 17 9.25 19.89 44.00
CA THR A 17 8.04 20.71 44.11
C THR A 17 8.13 21.94 43.21
N ASP A 18 9.30 22.61 43.18
CA ASP A 18 9.51 23.79 42.35
C ASP A 18 9.42 23.48 40.85
N SER A 19 10.09 22.45 40.42
CA SER A 19 10.06 21.96 39.01
C SER A 19 8.64 21.70 38.54
N ILE A 20 7.82 21.00 39.30
CA ILE A 20 6.44 20.70 38.98
C ILE A 20 5.55 21.95 39.00
N CYS A 21 5.64 22.76 40.04
CA CYS A 21 4.81 23.97 40.19
C CYS A 21 5.16 25.02 39.13
N SER A 22 6.44 25.19 38.82
CA SER A 22 6.90 26.12 37.77
C SER A 22 6.41 25.73 36.40
N ALA A 23 6.45 24.43 36.04
CA ALA A 23 5.92 23.94 34.77
C ALA A 23 4.41 24.19 34.64
N ILE A 24 3.63 23.95 35.71
CA ILE A 24 2.18 24.19 35.74
C ILE A 24 1.90 25.70 35.59
N ALA A 25 2.55 26.53 36.41
CA ALA A 25 2.35 27.98 36.45
C ALA A 25 2.71 28.61 35.09
N TYR A 26 3.84 28.23 34.53
CA TYR A 26 4.27 28.73 33.20
C TYR A 26 3.27 28.37 32.10
N ALA A 27 2.82 27.12 32.07
CA ALA A 27 1.84 26.67 31.09
C ALA A 27 0.51 27.44 31.20
N ASP A 28 0.03 27.65 32.43
CA ASP A 28 -1.21 28.41 32.68
C ASP A 28 -1.07 29.89 32.27
N ILE A 29 0.02 30.57 32.66
CA ILE A 29 0.29 31.96 32.27
C ILE A 29 0.34 32.07 30.73
N LYS A 30 1.07 31.19 30.07
CA LYS A 30 1.19 31.23 28.61
C LYS A 30 -0.15 30.97 27.91
N ASN A 31 -0.95 30.01 28.37
CA ASN A 31 -2.27 29.75 27.84
C ASN A 31 -3.21 30.95 27.98
N ARG A 32 -3.20 31.60 29.13
CA ARG A 32 -3.98 32.83 29.37
C ARG A 32 -3.51 34.00 28.51
N THR A 33 -2.20 34.22 28.45
CA THR A 33 -1.61 35.35 27.71
C THR A 33 -1.81 35.21 26.21
N THR A 34 -1.72 33.98 25.69
CA THR A 34 -1.89 33.69 24.24
C THR A 34 -3.32 33.30 23.88
N GLN A 35 -4.25 33.27 24.84
CA GLN A 35 -5.62 32.77 24.67
C GLN A 35 -5.69 31.43 23.95
N SER A 36 -4.80 30.50 24.32
CA SER A 36 -4.66 29.19 23.69
C SER A 36 -4.60 28.07 24.74
N GLY A 37 -4.90 26.86 24.36
CA GLY A 37 -4.74 25.66 25.19
C GLY A 37 -3.54 24.80 24.77
N LYS A 38 -2.58 25.39 24.06
CA LYS A 38 -1.47 24.62 23.45
C LYS A 38 -0.34 24.29 24.41
N TYR A 39 -0.16 25.06 25.49
CA TYR A 39 0.89 24.80 26.47
C TYR A 39 0.41 23.78 27.49
N ILE A 40 1.06 22.61 27.54
CA ILE A 40 0.64 21.48 28.37
C ILE A 40 1.75 21.15 29.36
N PRO A 41 1.51 21.27 30.66
CA PRO A 41 2.52 20.89 31.66
C PRO A 41 2.71 19.37 31.66
N LYS A 42 3.96 18.94 31.74
CA LYS A 42 4.39 17.55 31.80
C LYS A 42 5.45 17.39 32.89
N ARG A 43 5.67 16.16 33.35
CA ARG A 43 6.73 15.81 34.26
C ARG A 43 7.61 14.69 33.69
N ALA A 44 8.91 14.78 33.94
CA ALA A 44 9.89 13.83 33.46
C ALA A 44 10.28 12.76 34.51
N GLY A 45 9.69 12.83 35.70
CA GLY A 45 9.96 11.90 36.82
C GLY A 45 8.76 11.66 37.71
N GLN A 46 8.99 10.87 38.76
CA GLN A 46 7.98 10.59 39.79
C GLN A 46 7.81 11.82 40.71
N ILE A 47 6.61 11.98 41.26
CA ILE A 47 6.27 13.03 42.17
C ILE A 47 6.62 12.55 43.59
N ASN A 48 7.30 13.37 44.36
CA ASN A 48 7.58 13.10 45.76
C ASN A 48 6.37 13.47 46.63
N GLU A 49 6.42 13.08 47.95
CA GLU A 49 5.32 13.29 48.90
C GLU A 49 5.05 14.78 49.13
N GLU A 50 6.09 15.61 49.18
CA GLU A 50 5.97 17.05 49.34
C GLU A 50 5.21 17.69 48.19
N THR A 51 5.60 17.36 46.97
CA THR A 51 4.90 17.83 45.74
C THR A 51 3.45 17.37 45.74
N GLN A 52 3.19 16.12 46.11
CA GLN A 52 1.83 15.58 46.16
C GLN A 52 0.99 16.32 47.20
N PHE A 53 1.57 16.64 48.38
CA PHE A 53 0.89 17.43 49.40
C PHE A 53 0.53 18.83 48.90
N VAL A 54 1.48 19.52 48.25
CA VAL A 54 1.25 20.86 47.68
C VAL A 54 0.15 20.82 46.61
N LEU A 55 0.21 19.91 45.67
CA LEU A 55 -0.79 19.78 44.61
C LEU A 55 -2.19 19.50 45.19
N ASN A 56 -2.29 18.60 46.18
CA ASN A 56 -3.56 18.30 46.88
C ASN A 56 -4.09 19.51 47.60
N ARG A 57 -3.22 20.28 48.29
CA ARG A 57 -3.59 21.48 49.06
C ARG A 57 -4.25 22.54 48.18
N PHE A 58 -3.81 22.66 46.92
CA PHE A 58 -4.33 23.65 45.97
C PHE A 58 -5.35 23.07 44.97
N GLY A 59 -5.72 21.79 45.11
CA GLY A 59 -6.68 21.15 44.23
C GLY A 59 -6.20 21.02 42.78
N VAL A 60 -4.87 20.93 42.56
CA VAL A 60 -4.25 20.84 41.23
C VAL A 60 -3.89 19.39 40.93
N HIS A 61 -4.29 18.92 39.76
CA HIS A 61 -3.92 17.58 39.31
C HIS A 61 -2.45 17.50 38.88
N PRO A 62 -1.74 16.41 39.18
CA PRO A 62 -0.37 16.19 38.72
C PRO A 62 -0.25 16.24 37.23
N PRO A 63 0.80 16.87 36.67
CA PRO A 63 1.07 16.82 35.23
C PRO A 63 1.28 15.40 34.75
N GLY A 64 0.82 15.12 33.53
CA GLY A 64 1.03 13.80 32.91
C GLY A 64 2.52 13.49 32.76
N TYR A 65 2.88 12.24 33.06
CA TYR A 65 4.25 11.74 32.91
C TYR A 65 4.66 11.63 31.43
N ILE A 66 5.90 11.99 31.14
CA ILE A 66 6.49 11.84 29.80
C ILE A 66 7.89 11.22 29.92
N THR A 67 8.12 10.12 29.22
CA THR A 67 9.38 9.38 29.24
C THR A 67 10.33 9.80 28.13
N ASN A 68 9.77 10.20 26.99
CA ASN A 68 10.51 10.62 25.82
C ASN A 68 9.72 11.70 25.07
N ILE A 69 10.42 12.72 24.61
CA ILE A 69 9.85 13.87 23.88
C ILE A 69 10.05 13.71 22.37
N GLY A 70 10.77 12.68 21.96
CA GLY A 70 11.01 12.41 20.54
C GLY A 70 9.72 12.37 19.71
N THR A 71 9.80 12.88 18.52
CA THR A 71 8.71 12.79 17.55
C THR A 71 8.54 11.33 17.15
N GLN A 72 7.31 10.86 17.10
CA GLN A 72 6.98 9.50 16.67
C GLN A 72 6.37 9.52 15.26
N VAL A 73 6.37 8.37 14.58
CA VAL A 73 5.80 8.23 13.23
C VAL A 73 4.34 8.71 13.17
N LYS A 74 3.54 8.49 14.21
CA LYS A 74 2.16 9.00 14.30
C LYS A 74 2.02 10.51 14.29
N ASP A 75 3.10 11.24 14.61
CA ASP A 75 3.15 12.71 14.61
C ASP A 75 3.55 13.25 13.21
N MET A 76 3.96 12.37 12.29
CA MET A 76 4.30 12.70 10.91
C MET A 76 3.06 12.76 10.02
N ASP A 77 3.20 13.37 8.85
CA ASP A 77 2.18 13.32 7.80
C ASP A 77 2.23 11.95 7.10
N ILE A 78 1.46 10.99 7.62
CA ILE A 78 1.34 9.65 7.05
C ILE A 78 0.43 9.75 5.82
N ARG A 79 0.99 9.44 4.65
CA ARG A 79 0.21 9.41 3.42
C ARG A 79 -0.72 8.21 3.40
N MET A 80 -2.02 8.46 3.39
CA MET A 80 -3.02 7.40 3.24
C MET A 80 -2.82 6.70 1.89
N SER A 81 -2.82 5.38 1.90
CA SER A 81 -2.74 4.57 0.68
C SER A 81 -4.14 4.09 0.31
N PRO A 82 -4.47 4.05 -1.01
CA PRO A 82 -5.73 3.48 -1.46
C PRO A 82 -5.83 2.00 -1.05
N GLU A 83 -7.06 1.50 -0.98
CA GLU A 83 -7.31 0.10 -0.69
C GLU A 83 -7.03 -0.75 -1.92
N ALA A 84 -6.18 -1.74 -1.77
CA ALA A 84 -5.83 -2.69 -2.80
C ALA A 84 -5.73 -4.09 -2.20
N ASP A 85 -6.31 -5.06 -2.89
CA ASP A 85 -6.23 -6.47 -2.52
C ASP A 85 -5.33 -7.25 -3.49
N LYS A 86 -4.85 -8.39 -3.04
CA LYS A 86 -3.92 -9.25 -3.79
C LYS A 86 -4.47 -9.85 -5.09
N SER A 87 -5.80 -9.81 -5.30
CA SER A 87 -6.45 -10.32 -6.53
C SER A 87 -6.57 -9.27 -7.63
N MET A 88 -6.30 -7.99 -7.31
CA MET A 88 -6.30 -6.90 -8.27
C MET A 88 -5.35 -7.18 -9.44
N SER A 89 -5.73 -6.80 -10.67
CA SER A 89 -4.84 -6.92 -11.83
C SER A 89 -3.69 -5.91 -11.78
N LEU A 90 -2.60 -6.25 -12.45
CA LEU A 90 -1.45 -5.36 -12.56
C LEU A 90 -1.82 -4.03 -13.22
N LYS A 91 -2.74 -4.06 -14.24
CA LYS A 91 -3.30 -2.86 -14.88
C LYS A 91 -3.98 -1.95 -13.86
N ASN A 92 -4.91 -2.50 -13.08
CA ASN A 92 -5.66 -1.71 -12.10
C ASN A 92 -4.76 -1.16 -10.98
N ALA A 93 -3.77 -1.94 -10.55
CA ALA A 93 -2.78 -1.46 -9.58
C ALA A 93 -1.95 -0.30 -10.14
N TRP A 94 -1.52 -0.38 -11.39
CA TRP A 94 -0.81 0.70 -12.07
C TRP A 94 -1.67 1.97 -12.19
N GLU A 95 -2.91 1.84 -12.65
CA GLU A 95 -3.85 2.96 -12.77
C GLU A 95 -4.11 3.63 -11.41
N MET A 96 -4.32 2.83 -10.36
CA MET A 96 -4.49 3.30 -8.99
C MET A 96 -3.25 4.07 -8.51
N MET A 97 -2.05 3.56 -8.79
CA MET A 97 -0.81 4.24 -8.43
C MET A 97 -0.65 5.57 -9.17
N GLN A 98 -1.02 5.64 -10.45
CA GLN A 98 -0.99 6.87 -11.24
C GLN A 98 -1.99 7.91 -10.72
N GLN A 99 -3.25 7.53 -10.53
CA GLN A 99 -4.31 8.41 -10.04
C GLN A 99 -3.98 9.01 -8.67
N ASN A 100 -3.34 8.23 -7.80
CA ASN A 100 -2.95 8.69 -6.47
C ASN A 100 -1.53 9.27 -6.41
N SER A 101 -0.79 9.32 -7.52
CA SER A 101 0.60 9.78 -7.59
C SER A 101 1.50 9.11 -6.55
N ILE A 102 1.38 7.78 -6.38
CA ILE A 102 2.18 6.96 -5.47
C ILE A 102 3.13 6.04 -6.25
N VAL A 103 4.27 5.73 -5.65
CA VAL A 103 5.31 4.87 -6.27
C VAL A 103 5.35 3.46 -5.67
N SER A 104 4.60 3.24 -4.61
CA SER A 104 4.44 1.95 -3.94
C SER A 104 3.04 1.85 -3.36
N LEU A 105 2.45 0.67 -3.48
CA LEU A 105 1.09 0.35 -3.07
C LEU A 105 1.13 -0.79 -2.07
N PRO A 106 0.84 -0.54 -0.78
CA PRO A 106 0.67 -1.59 0.22
C PRO A 106 -0.58 -2.41 -0.07
N ILE A 107 -0.45 -3.72 -0.01
CA ILE A 107 -1.53 -4.67 -0.19
C ILE A 107 -1.99 -5.15 1.18
N ARG A 108 -3.28 -5.09 1.43
CA ARG A 108 -3.89 -5.39 2.73
C ARG A 108 -4.80 -6.61 2.63
N ASP A 109 -4.87 -7.36 3.72
CA ASP A 109 -5.91 -8.36 3.91
C ASP A 109 -7.25 -7.73 4.32
N LYS A 110 -8.26 -8.57 4.54
CA LYS A 110 -9.62 -8.15 4.96
C LYS A 110 -9.64 -7.47 6.34
N ASP A 111 -8.64 -7.73 7.16
CA ASP A 111 -8.49 -7.15 8.51
C ASP A 111 -7.66 -5.85 8.46
N GLY A 112 -7.20 -5.44 7.28
CA GLY A 112 -6.36 -4.26 7.06
C GLY A 112 -4.88 -4.49 7.35
N LYS A 113 -4.43 -5.72 7.61
CA LYS A 113 -3.02 -6.05 7.84
C LYS A 113 -2.26 -6.05 6.53
N LEU A 114 -0.99 -5.71 6.60
CA LEU A 114 -0.10 -5.71 5.43
C LEU A 114 0.20 -7.15 4.99
N GLU A 115 -0.21 -7.51 3.77
CA GLU A 115 0.11 -8.78 3.13
C GLU A 115 1.31 -8.67 2.19
N GLY A 116 1.53 -7.50 1.60
CA GLY A 116 2.61 -7.30 0.63
C GLY A 116 2.75 -5.85 0.21
N LEU A 117 3.73 -5.62 -0.64
CA LEU A 117 4.02 -4.31 -1.22
C LEU A 117 4.36 -4.48 -2.70
N ILE A 118 3.73 -3.69 -3.56
CA ILE A 118 4.10 -3.59 -4.97
C ILE A 118 4.62 -2.18 -5.27
N THR A 119 5.68 -2.10 -6.08
CA THR A 119 6.28 -0.83 -6.49
C THR A 119 6.24 -0.69 -8.01
N ILE A 120 6.39 0.55 -8.50
CA ILE A 120 6.57 0.81 -9.94
C ILE A 120 7.75 -0.02 -10.51
N GLY A 121 8.82 -0.22 -9.73
CA GLY A 121 9.95 -1.04 -10.14
C GLY A 121 9.60 -2.51 -10.34
N ASP A 122 8.73 -3.07 -9.49
CA ASP A 122 8.27 -4.46 -9.63
C ASP A 122 7.40 -4.61 -10.88
N ILE A 123 6.52 -3.65 -11.15
CA ILE A 123 5.71 -3.60 -12.38
C ILE A 123 6.61 -3.50 -13.62
N ALA A 124 7.58 -2.56 -13.62
CA ALA A 124 8.49 -2.36 -14.73
C ALA A 124 9.34 -3.61 -14.99
N LYS A 125 9.83 -4.27 -13.94
CA LYS A 125 10.58 -5.52 -14.06
C LYS A 125 9.75 -6.61 -14.73
N THR A 126 8.51 -6.82 -14.29
CA THR A 126 7.61 -7.82 -14.89
C THR A 126 7.37 -7.56 -16.38
N TYR A 127 7.40 -6.28 -16.79
CA TYR A 127 7.20 -5.88 -18.18
C TYR A 127 8.45 -6.03 -19.05
N MET A 128 9.63 -5.87 -18.44
CA MET A 128 10.93 -5.94 -19.15
C MET A 128 11.53 -7.33 -19.15
N ASP A 129 11.13 -8.19 -18.24
CA ASP A 129 11.56 -9.59 -18.22
C ASP A 129 11.01 -10.30 -19.48
N LYS A 130 11.74 -11.32 -19.93
CA LYS A 130 11.33 -12.11 -21.10
C LYS A 130 9.91 -12.62 -20.88
N THR A 131 9.00 -12.30 -21.80
CA THR A 131 7.61 -12.73 -21.73
C THR A 131 7.53 -14.25 -21.77
N ASP A 132 6.98 -14.83 -20.72
CA ASP A 132 6.65 -16.25 -20.64
C ASP A 132 5.19 -16.44 -21.11
N SER A 133 4.98 -17.26 -22.13
CA SER A 133 3.65 -17.58 -22.64
C SER A 133 2.76 -18.28 -21.61
N TYR A 134 3.35 -18.91 -20.59
CA TYR A 134 2.64 -19.55 -19.47
C TYR A 134 2.35 -18.61 -18.30
N LEU A 135 2.73 -17.34 -18.38
CA LEU A 135 2.62 -16.37 -17.27
C LEU A 135 1.19 -16.30 -16.70
N LEU A 136 0.17 -16.23 -17.55
CA LEU A 136 -1.22 -16.10 -17.12
C LEU A 136 -1.73 -17.35 -16.38
N SER A 137 -1.39 -18.54 -16.87
CA SER A 137 -1.79 -19.81 -16.23
C SER A 137 -1.03 -20.02 -14.93
N THR A 138 0.27 -19.74 -14.91
CA THR A 138 1.11 -19.81 -13.68
C THR A 138 0.62 -18.86 -12.61
N ALA A 139 0.22 -17.64 -12.99
CA ALA A 139 -0.34 -16.65 -12.08
C ALA A 139 -1.79 -16.97 -11.66
N ARG A 140 -2.41 -17.99 -12.27
CA ARG A 140 -3.83 -18.36 -12.06
C ARG A 140 -4.73 -17.15 -12.27
N THR A 141 -4.70 -16.60 -13.49
CA THR A 141 -5.42 -15.38 -13.84
C THR A 141 -6.89 -15.68 -14.10
N GLN A 142 -7.79 -14.88 -13.51
CA GLN A 142 -9.24 -15.03 -13.68
C GLN A 142 -9.66 -14.51 -15.07
N TYR A 143 -10.56 -15.20 -15.78
CA TYR A 143 -11.02 -14.79 -17.11
C TYR A 143 -11.66 -13.40 -17.11
N ARG A 144 -12.42 -13.07 -16.08
CA ARG A 144 -12.95 -11.71 -15.89
C ARG A 144 -11.86 -10.65 -15.91
N ARG A 145 -10.72 -10.88 -15.22
CA ARG A 145 -9.60 -9.93 -15.20
C ARG A 145 -8.92 -9.80 -16.55
N ILE A 146 -8.87 -10.90 -17.30
CA ILE A 146 -8.37 -10.89 -18.69
C ILE A 146 -9.30 -10.00 -19.53
N ALA A 147 -10.60 -10.27 -19.49
CA ALA A 147 -11.59 -9.49 -20.23
C ALA A 147 -11.51 -7.99 -19.86
N GLU A 148 -11.56 -7.64 -18.58
CA GLU A 148 -11.44 -6.25 -18.10
C GLU A 148 -10.17 -5.56 -18.62
N THR A 149 -9.05 -6.29 -18.66
CA THR A 149 -7.75 -5.72 -19.08
C THR A 149 -7.72 -5.36 -20.58
N ILE A 150 -8.36 -6.18 -21.41
CA ILE A 150 -8.42 -5.98 -22.88
C ILE A 150 -9.74 -5.30 -23.32
N GLU A 151 -10.47 -4.69 -22.38
CA GLU A 151 -11.77 -4.05 -22.60
C GLU A 151 -12.78 -4.95 -23.32
N GLY A 152 -12.66 -6.25 -23.06
CA GLY A 152 -13.48 -7.26 -23.66
C GLY A 152 -14.67 -7.69 -22.81
N THR A 153 -15.53 -8.49 -23.42
CA THR A 153 -16.69 -9.11 -22.78
C THR A 153 -16.59 -10.63 -22.93
N VAL A 154 -16.84 -11.36 -21.85
CA VAL A 154 -17.00 -12.82 -21.90
C VAL A 154 -18.38 -13.10 -22.49
N ILE A 155 -18.41 -13.70 -23.68
CA ILE A 155 -19.66 -14.02 -24.40
C ILE A 155 -20.10 -15.47 -24.21
N GLU A 156 -19.16 -16.34 -23.80
CA GLU A 156 -19.44 -17.73 -23.45
C GLU A 156 -18.47 -18.18 -22.33
N GLY A 157 -18.95 -19.04 -21.44
CA GLY A 157 -18.19 -19.66 -20.36
C GLY A 157 -18.23 -18.90 -19.04
N ASN A 158 -17.54 -19.43 -18.02
CA ASN A 158 -17.53 -18.88 -16.68
C ASN A 158 -16.44 -17.81 -16.49
N GLU A 159 -16.82 -16.54 -16.45
CA GLU A 159 -15.89 -15.41 -16.24
C GLU A 159 -15.15 -15.44 -14.88
N HIS A 160 -15.72 -16.12 -13.89
CA HIS A 160 -15.13 -16.24 -12.55
C HIS A 160 -14.14 -17.42 -12.43
N ALA A 161 -14.06 -18.29 -13.46
CA ALA A 161 -13.06 -19.34 -13.51
C ALA A 161 -11.65 -18.76 -13.77
N TYR A 162 -10.65 -19.60 -13.56
CA TYR A 162 -9.25 -19.23 -13.67
C TYR A 162 -8.56 -19.97 -14.81
N PHE A 163 -7.75 -19.27 -15.58
CA PHE A 163 -6.81 -19.85 -16.50
C PHE A 163 -5.64 -20.44 -15.70
N VAL A 164 -5.52 -21.77 -15.65
CA VAL A 164 -4.61 -22.48 -14.73
C VAL A 164 -3.62 -23.39 -15.46
N LYS A 165 -3.81 -23.63 -16.77
CA LYS A 165 -2.97 -24.52 -17.58
C LYS A 165 -2.97 -24.01 -19.02
N GLY A 166 -1.91 -24.33 -19.78
CA GLY A 166 -1.73 -23.89 -21.15
C GLY A 166 -0.94 -22.58 -21.28
N LYS A 167 -0.59 -22.26 -22.51
CA LYS A 167 0.11 -21.04 -22.91
C LYS A 167 -0.84 -20.08 -23.61
N VAL A 168 -0.46 -18.81 -23.67
CA VAL A 168 -1.14 -17.80 -24.51
C VAL A 168 -0.41 -17.70 -25.82
N LEU A 169 -1.13 -17.76 -26.91
CA LEU A 169 -0.57 -17.63 -28.26
C LEU A 169 -1.48 -16.82 -29.18
N VAL A 170 -0.90 -16.27 -30.25
CA VAL A 170 -1.63 -15.58 -31.32
C VAL A 170 -1.67 -16.51 -32.51
N ALA A 171 -2.86 -16.92 -32.92
CA ALA A 171 -3.07 -17.82 -34.03
C ALA A 171 -3.33 -17.02 -35.31
N THR A 172 -2.30 -16.89 -36.13
CA THR A 172 -2.34 -16.18 -37.43
C THR A 172 -2.07 -17.11 -38.61
N ALA A 173 -1.75 -18.37 -38.34
CA ALA A 173 -1.51 -19.39 -39.38
C ALA A 173 -2.82 -19.95 -39.94
N ASN A 174 -2.73 -20.73 -41.01
CA ASN A 174 -3.90 -21.47 -41.53
C ASN A 174 -4.27 -22.63 -40.59
N PRO A 175 -5.51 -23.17 -40.67
CA PRO A 175 -6.00 -24.22 -39.77
C PRO A 175 -5.11 -25.47 -39.69
N GLU A 176 -4.48 -25.87 -40.80
CA GLU A 176 -3.60 -27.05 -40.78
C GLU A 176 -2.32 -26.83 -39.99
N MET A 177 -1.72 -25.65 -40.10
CA MET A 177 -0.57 -25.29 -39.30
C MET A 177 -0.95 -25.08 -37.83
N MET A 178 -2.14 -24.56 -37.54
CA MET A 178 -2.62 -24.37 -36.18
C MET A 178 -2.63 -25.68 -35.38
N LYS A 179 -2.99 -26.79 -36.02
CA LYS A 179 -2.95 -28.14 -35.41
C LYS A 179 -1.58 -28.53 -34.89
N THR A 180 -0.51 -27.95 -35.36
CA THR A 180 0.85 -28.32 -34.98
C THR A 180 1.40 -27.60 -33.78
N TYR A 181 0.80 -26.44 -33.38
CA TYR A 181 1.33 -25.63 -32.30
C TYR A 181 0.30 -25.19 -31.21
N ILE A 182 -1.01 -25.37 -31.50
CA ILE A 182 -2.04 -25.23 -30.48
C ILE A 182 -2.14 -26.55 -29.71
N GLU A 183 -2.13 -26.45 -28.40
CA GLU A 183 -2.23 -27.59 -27.49
C GLU A 183 -3.51 -27.49 -26.63
N GLU A 184 -3.93 -28.60 -26.05
CA GLU A 184 -5.03 -28.64 -25.11
C GLU A 184 -4.80 -27.63 -23.97
N ASP A 185 -5.86 -27.00 -23.50
CA ASP A 185 -5.87 -25.97 -22.47
C ASP A 185 -5.22 -24.63 -22.85
N ASP A 186 -4.72 -24.44 -24.06
CA ASP A 186 -4.15 -23.15 -24.47
C ASP A 186 -5.20 -22.03 -24.51
N MET A 187 -4.75 -20.80 -24.41
CA MET A 187 -5.54 -19.59 -24.68
C MET A 187 -5.09 -18.99 -26.00
N VAL A 188 -6.03 -18.83 -26.93
CA VAL A 188 -5.71 -18.47 -28.31
C VAL A 188 -6.33 -17.12 -28.66
N ILE A 189 -5.49 -16.17 -29.11
CA ILE A 189 -5.91 -14.87 -29.62
C ILE A 189 -5.99 -14.99 -31.16
N MET A 190 -7.17 -14.66 -31.73
CA MET A 190 -7.41 -14.85 -33.17
C MET A 190 -8.32 -13.76 -33.73
N GLY A 191 -8.41 -13.76 -35.07
CA GLY A 191 -9.26 -12.84 -35.85
C GLY A 191 -10.65 -13.39 -36.10
N ASP A 192 -11.17 -13.14 -37.30
CA ASP A 192 -12.58 -13.29 -37.72
C ASP A 192 -12.93 -14.60 -38.42
N ARG A 193 -11.96 -15.46 -38.66
CA ARG A 193 -12.24 -16.69 -39.45
C ARG A 193 -12.91 -17.75 -38.59
N GLU A 194 -14.17 -18.09 -38.94
CA GLU A 194 -14.92 -19.13 -38.22
C GLU A 194 -14.20 -20.49 -38.23
N GLU A 195 -13.53 -20.81 -39.31
CA GLU A 195 -12.77 -22.07 -39.47
C GLU A 195 -11.66 -22.17 -38.42
N ASP A 196 -10.97 -21.06 -38.13
CA ASP A 196 -9.93 -21.01 -37.11
C ASP A 196 -10.52 -21.20 -35.70
N HIS A 197 -11.69 -20.58 -35.43
CA HIS A 197 -12.40 -20.76 -34.15
C HIS A 197 -12.81 -22.23 -33.95
N LEU A 198 -13.37 -22.86 -34.99
CA LEU A 198 -13.76 -24.26 -34.91
C LEU A 198 -12.57 -25.19 -34.73
N GLU A 199 -11.43 -24.89 -35.36
CA GLU A 199 -10.21 -25.68 -35.21
C GLU A 199 -9.66 -25.55 -33.79
N ALA A 200 -9.60 -24.33 -33.22
CA ALA A 200 -9.18 -24.12 -31.82
C ALA A 200 -10.07 -24.91 -30.84
N ILE A 201 -11.38 -24.91 -31.06
CA ILE A 201 -12.31 -25.71 -30.23
C ILE A 201 -12.02 -27.21 -30.36
N ASN A 202 -11.70 -27.69 -31.58
CA ASN A 202 -11.36 -29.09 -31.80
C ASN A 202 -10.06 -29.52 -31.12
N GLN A 203 -9.12 -28.58 -30.88
CA GLN A 203 -7.90 -28.81 -30.12
C GLN A 203 -8.13 -28.72 -28.58
N ASN A 204 -9.39 -28.55 -28.12
CA ASN A 204 -9.76 -28.42 -26.70
C ASN A 204 -9.01 -27.28 -25.98
N VAL A 205 -8.90 -26.10 -26.59
CA VAL A 205 -8.35 -24.93 -25.95
C VAL A 205 -9.23 -24.53 -24.75
N SER A 206 -8.65 -23.85 -23.77
CA SER A 206 -9.43 -23.37 -22.62
C SER A 206 -10.13 -22.03 -22.89
N CYS A 207 -9.57 -21.21 -23.79
CA CYS A 207 -10.11 -19.89 -24.07
C CYS A 207 -9.78 -19.44 -25.50
N ILE A 208 -10.77 -18.82 -26.14
CA ILE A 208 -10.61 -18.09 -27.40
C ILE A 208 -10.85 -16.61 -27.15
N ILE A 209 -9.92 -15.76 -27.60
CA ILE A 209 -10.07 -14.31 -27.58
C ILE A 209 -10.18 -13.81 -29.00
N VAL A 210 -11.34 -13.22 -29.34
CA VAL A 210 -11.62 -12.70 -30.68
C VAL A 210 -11.46 -11.17 -30.65
N GLY A 211 -10.59 -10.66 -31.51
CA GLY A 211 -10.30 -9.24 -31.61
C GLY A 211 -11.26 -8.47 -32.52
N LEU A 212 -11.06 -7.13 -32.60
CA LEU A 212 -11.76 -6.19 -33.46
C LEU A 212 -13.29 -6.09 -33.23
N GLY A 213 -13.80 -6.56 -32.10
CA GLY A 213 -15.24 -6.56 -31.82
C GLY A 213 -16.06 -7.44 -32.75
N ILE A 214 -15.44 -8.42 -33.38
CA ILE A 214 -16.06 -9.30 -34.36
C ILE A 214 -17.05 -10.23 -33.67
N GLN A 215 -18.25 -10.32 -34.25
CA GLN A 215 -19.29 -11.23 -33.77
C GLN A 215 -18.92 -12.68 -34.04
N VAL A 216 -18.96 -13.49 -33.00
CA VAL A 216 -18.77 -14.94 -33.10
C VAL A 216 -20.09 -15.60 -33.48
N THR A 217 -20.04 -16.58 -34.40
CA THR A 217 -21.25 -17.24 -34.87
C THR A 217 -21.90 -18.12 -33.81
N GLU A 218 -23.22 -18.27 -33.86
CA GLU A 218 -23.97 -19.14 -32.92
C GLU A 218 -23.44 -20.57 -32.89
N LYS A 219 -22.99 -21.07 -34.04
CA LYS A 219 -22.39 -22.41 -34.19
C LYS A 219 -21.13 -22.54 -33.30
N VAL A 220 -20.25 -21.55 -33.34
CA VAL A 220 -19.02 -21.52 -32.53
C VAL A 220 -19.35 -21.41 -31.04
N ILE A 221 -20.28 -20.51 -30.69
CA ILE A 221 -20.73 -20.34 -29.29
C ILE A 221 -21.29 -21.65 -28.73
N LYS A 222 -22.20 -22.32 -29.49
CA LYS A 222 -22.79 -23.58 -29.08
C LYS A 222 -21.72 -24.67 -28.84
N LEU A 223 -20.79 -24.80 -29.78
CA LEU A 223 -19.74 -25.82 -29.68
C LEU A 223 -18.77 -25.52 -28.51
N ALA A 224 -18.44 -24.24 -28.26
CA ALA A 224 -17.65 -23.82 -27.12
C ALA A 224 -18.36 -24.12 -25.77
N HIS A 225 -19.69 -23.90 -25.74
CA HIS A 225 -20.51 -24.26 -24.58
C HIS A 225 -20.46 -25.75 -24.26
N GLU A 226 -20.62 -26.61 -25.28
CA GLU A 226 -20.57 -28.08 -25.13
C GLU A 226 -19.21 -28.57 -24.58
N ARG A 227 -18.14 -27.81 -24.81
CA ARG A 227 -16.76 -28.16 -24.41
C ARG A 227 -16.24 -27.33 -23.23
N ASN A 228 -17.08 -26.48 -22.64
CA ASN A 228 -16.69 -25.58 -21.54
C ASN A 228 -15.53 -24.62 -21.88
N ILE A 229 -15.46 -24.15 -23.11
CA ILE A 229 -14.44 -23.23 -23.60
C ILE A 229 -14.94 -21.80 -23.38
N VAL A 230 -14.09 -20.95 -22.82
CA VAL A 230 -14.40 -19.53 -22.61
C VAL A 230 -14.16 -18.76 -23.90
N ILE A 231 -15.11 -17.88 -24.29
CA ILE A 231 -14.92 -16.96 -25.41
C ILE A 231 -14.98 -15.53 -24.89
N ILE A 232 -13.94 -14.76 -25.19
CA ILE A 232 -13.84 -13.33 -24.87
C ILE A 232 -13.79 -12.54 -26.19
N MET A 233 -14.67 -11.56 -26.33
CA MET A 233 -14.65 -10.64 -27.47
C MET A 233 -14.05 -9.31 -27.00
N SER A 234 -13.03 -8.81 -27.72
CA SER A 234 -12.35 -7.54 -27.43
C SER A 234 -12.46 -6.58 -28.61
N PRO A 235 -12.62 -5.27 -28.38
CA PRO A 235 -12.61 -4.27 -29.46
C PRO A 235 -11.21 -4.07 -30.07
N TYR A 236 -10.16 -4.51 -29.40
CA TYR A 236 -8.78 -4.35 -29.83
C TYR A 236 -8.37 -5.36 -30.90
N ASP A 237 -7.36 -5.00 -31.70
CA ASP A 237 -6.70 -5.93 -32.63
C ASP A 237 -5.82 -6.94 -31.85
N THR A 238 -5.43 -8.02 -32.53
CA THR A 238 -4.67 -9.14 -31.95
C THR A 238 -3.32 -8.71 -31.37
N PHE A 239 -2.64 -7.72 -31.97
CA PHE A 239 -1.37 -7.20 -31.46
C PHE A 239 -1.58 -6.43 -30.15
N THR A 240 -2.59 -5.56 -30.10
CA THR A 240 -2.93 -4.80 -28.89
C THR A 240 -3.35 -5.73 -27.76
N ILE A 241 -4.18 -6.76 -28.05
CA ILE A 241 -4.57 -7.79 -27.07
C ILE A 241 -3.33 -8.50 -26.53
N ALA A 242 -2.46 -9.01 -27.41
CA ALA A 242 -1.25 -9.73 -27.02
C ALA A 242 -0.31 -8.88 -26.15
N ARG A 243 -0.24 -7.57 -26.40
CA ARG A 243 0.55 -6.62 -25.61
C ARG A 243 -0.04 -6.36 -24.23
N LEU A 244 -1.36 -6.28 -24.13
CA LEU A 244 -2.05 -5.88 -22.90
C LEU A 244 -2.35 -7.06 -21.97
N ILE A 245 -2.55 -8.26 -22.50
CA ILE A 245 -3.09 -9.40 -21.77
C ILE A 245 -2.29 -9.76 -20.51
N ASN A 246 -0.96 -9.59 -20.54
CA ASN A 246 -0.09 -9.88 -19.39
C ASN A 246 -0.32 -8.92 -18.21
N GLN A 247 -0.97 -7.76 -18.43
CA GLN A 247 -1.34 -6.84 -17.35
C GLN A 247 -2.54 -7.34 -16.54
N SER A 248 -3.20 -8.41 -16.98
CA SER A 248 -4.32 -9.02 -16.26
C SER A 248 -3.90 -9.89 -15.07
N ILE A 249 -2.61 -10.23 -14.97
CA ILE A 249 -2.13 -11.06 -13.85
C ILE A 249 -2.42 -10.40 -12.50
N PRO A 250 -2.78 -11.19 -11.48
CA PRO A 250 -3.04 -10.64 -10.16
C PRO A 250 -1.74 -10.19 -9.48
N ILE A 251 -1.81 -9.06 -8.76
CA ILE A 251 -0.62 -8.48 -8.11
C ILE A 251 0.03 -9.39 -7.08
N ARG A 252 -0.70 -10.36 -6.50
CA ARG A 252 -0.12 -11.39 -5.63
C ARG A 252 1.05 -12.16 -6.27
N TYR A 253 1.09 -12.24 -7.59
CA TYR A 253 2.16 -12.92 -8.32
C TYR A 253 3.46 -12.08 -8.38
N VAL A 254 3.34 -10.77 -8.27
CA VAL A 254 4.45 -9.81 -8.45
C VAL A 254 4.84 -9.11 -7.16
N MET A 255 3.90 -8.92 -6.22
CA MET A 255 4.15 -8.20 -4.98
C MET A 255 5.21 -8.91 -4.13
N LYS A 256 5.95 -8.12 -3.38
CA LYS A 256 6.87 -8.62 -2.35
C LYS A 256 6.09 -8.91 -1.07
N THR A 257 6.32 -10.08 -0.49
CA THR A 257 5.71 -10.52 0.77
C THR A 257 6.74 -10.64 1.89
N ASP A 258 8.01 -10.89 1.53
CA ASP A 258 9.07 -11.16 2.48
C ASP A 258 9.98 -9.94 2.65
N ASN A 259 10.60 -9.85 3.85
CA ASN A 259 11.56 -8.80 4.20
C ASN A 259 11.05 -7.37 3.96
N LEU A 260 9.75 -7.15 4.20
CA LEU A 260 9.17 -5.81 4.08
C LEU A 260 9.69 -4.93 5.21
N VAL A 261 10.34 -3.83 4.86
CA VAL A 261 10.73 -2.82 5.84
C VAL A 261 9.50 -1.96 6.15
N THR A 262 8.99 -2.10 7.36
CA THR A 262 7.82 -1.36 7.88
C THR A 262 8.18 -0.59 9.13
N PHE A 263 7.41 0.44 9.45
CA PHE A 263 7.54 1.19 10.69
C PHE A 263 6.25 1.17 11.47
N SER A 264 6.37 1.18 12.80
CA SER A 264 5.23 1.33 13.69
C SER A 264 4.87 2.81 13.86
N THR A 265 3.58 3.10 14.07
CA THR A 265 3.14 4.44 14.50
C THR A 265 3.82 4.93 15.77
N GLU A 266 4.34 4.02 16.59
CA GLU A 266 5.00 4.32 17.86
C GLU A 266 6.53 4.46 17.74
N ASP A 267 7.12 4.11 16.59
CA ASP A 267 8.56 4.25 16.38
C ASP A 267 8.97 5.73 16.45
N TYR A 268 10.15 5.99 16.99
CA TYR A 268 10.72 7.33 17.00
C TYR A 268 11.36 7.68 15.67
N THR A 269 11.21 8.92 15.26
CA THR A 269 11.72 9.40 13.96
C THR A 269 13.23 9.28 13.82
N ASP A 270 13.97 9.47 14.90
CA ASP A 270 15.43 9.38 14.90
C ASP A 270 15.89 7.93 14.62
N ASP A 271 15.20 6.94 15.19
CA ASP A 271 15.52 5.52 15.00
C ASP A 271 15.25 5.04 13.57
N ILE A 272 14.16 5.51 12.97
CA ILE A 272 13.77 5.07 11.62
C ILE A 272 14.57 5.78 10.52
N GLN A 273 15.13 6.94 10.78
CA GLN A 273 15.91 7.71 9.81
C GLN A 273 17.12 6.91 9.30
N ASP A 274 17.86 6.26 10.20
CA ASP A 274 19.01 5.43 9.84
C ASP A 274 18.60 4.22 8.99
N VAL A 275 17.45 3.61 9.33
CA VAL A 275 16.90 2.48 8.56
C VAL A 275 16.52 2.94 7.15
N MET A 276 15.88 4.09 7.01
CA MET A 276 15.53 4.65 5.71
C MET A 276 16.74 5.03 4.86
N ILE A 277 17.84 5.50 5.48
CA ILE A 277 19.09 5.84 4.74
C ILE A 277 19.72 4.58 4.17
N LYS A 278 19.77 3.50 4.94
CA LYS A 278 20.36 2.21 4.52
C LYS A 278 19.53 1.50 3.45
N ASN A 279 18.22 1.71 3.42
CA ASN A 279 17.32 1.07 2.48
C ASN A 279 16.99 1.99 1.30
N ARG A 280 17.13 1.47 0.07
CA ARG A 280 16.88 2.24 -1.17
C ARG A 280 15.38 2.42 -1.50
N HIS A 281 14.47 2.02 -0.61
CA HIS A 281 13.04 2.19 -0.83
C HIS A 281 12.62 3.67 -0.81
N ARG A 282 11.65 4.03 -1.63
CA ARG A 282 11.12 5.41 -1.72
C ARG A 282 9.99 5.67 -0.73
N ALA A 283 9.27 4.63 -0.34
CA ALA A 283 8.20 4.70 0.64
C ALA A 283 8.17 3.42 1.48
N PHE A 284 7.75 3.55 2.71
CA PHE A 284 7.73 2.49 3.73
C PHE A 284 6.32 2.41 4.33
N PRO A 285 5.71 1.21 4.37
CA PRO A 285 4.43 1.01 5.03
C PRO A 285 4.53 1.32 6.53
N VAL A 286 3.48 1.93 7.06
CA VAL A 286 3.32 2.21 8.48
C VAL A 286 2.23 1.33 9.06
N ILE A 287 2.51 0.68 10.19
CA ILE A 287 1.61 -0.24 10.89
C ILE A 287 1.20 0.35 12.24
N ASP A 288 -0.10 0.23 12.58
CA ASP A 288 -0.60 0.61 13.90
C ASP A 288 -0.35 -0.49 14.95
N LYS A 289 -0.70 -0.20 16.22
CA LYS A 289 -0.59 -1.15 17.34
C LYS A 289 -1.37 -2.45 17.15
N ARG A 290 -2.34 -2.49 16.22
CA ARG A 290 -3.14 -3.66 15.88
C ARG A 290 -2.57 -4.43 14.68
N GLY A 291 -1.43 -4.00 14.14
CA GLY A 291 -0.80 -4.59 12.96
C GLY A 291 -1.45 -4.18 11.64
N ARG A 292 -2.34 -3.18 11.61
CA ARG A 292 -2.98 -2.70 10.39
C ARG A 292 -2.12 -1.66 9.70
N CYS A 293 -2.03 -1.75 8.39
CA CYS A 293 -1.33 -0.76 7.57
C CYS A 293 -2.17 0.52 7.46
N VAL A 294 -1.69 1.60 8.06
CA VAL A 294 -2.38 2.90 8.09
C VAL A 294 -1.97 3.84 6.96
N GLY A 295 -0.92 3.53 6.24
CA GLY A 295 -0.44 4.32 5.12
C GLY A 295 1.04 4.09 4.84
N THR A 296 1.68 5.08 4.25
CA THR A 296 3.11 5.07 3.94
C THR A 296 3.78 6.36 4.35
N ILE A 297 5.06 6.28 4.71
CA ILE A 297 5.95 7.43 4.87
C ILE A 297 7.15 7.31 3.94
N SER A 298 7.75 8.44 3.64
CA SER A 298 8.94 8.57 2.80
C SER A 298 9.96 9.49 3.45
N ARG A 299 11.19 9.55 2.93
CA ARG A 299 12.20 10.50 3.41
C ARG A 299 11.73 11.96 3.34
N ARG A 300 10.84 12.32 2.42
CA ARG A 300 10.30 13.67 2.31
C ARG A 300 9.52 14.09 3.55
N ASN A 301 8.83 13.15 4.20
CA ASN A 301 8.05 13.43 5.40
C ASN A 301 8.91 13.94 6.57
N PHE A 302 10.24 13.68 6.57
CA PHE A 302 11.16 14.25 7.56
C PHE A 302 11.47 15.73 7.31
N LEU A 303 11.44 16.17 6.04
CA LEU A 303 11.68 17.57 5.70
C LEU A 303 10.55 18.47 6.16
N ASP A 304 9.33 17.94 6.15
CA ASP A 304 8.09 18.66 6.52
C ASP A 304 7.66 18.36 7.97
N MET A 305 8.51 17.67 8.74
CA MET A 305 8.18 17.22 10.09
C MET A 305 8.27 18.38 11.08
N HIS A 306 7.17 18.62 11.79
CA HIS A 306 7.17 19.53 12.93
C HIS A 306 7.65 18.79 14.18
N ARG A 307 8.86 19.10 14.64
CA ARG A 307 9.35 18.59 15.92
C ARG A 307 8.45 19.09 17.06
N LYS A 308 8.21 18.24 18.06
CA LYS A 308 7.48 18.65 19.26
C LYS A 308 8.25 19.78 19.96
N LYS A 309 7.59 20.90 20.18
CA LYS A 309 8.17 22.01 20.90
C LYS A 309 8.10 21.72 22.40
N VAL A 310 9.23 21.89 23.05
CA VAL A 310 9.37 21.70 24.51
C VAL A 310 9.98 22.95 25.08
N ILE A 311 9.41 23.41 26.19
CA ILE A 311 9.96 24.48 27.01
C ILE A 311 10.43 23.84 28.30
N LEU A 312 11.73 23.95 28.58
CA LEU A 312 12.32 23.57 29.84
C LEU A 312 12.28 24.76 30.78
N VAL A 313 11.64 24.56 31.94
CA VAL A 313 11.61 25.55 33.01
C VAL A 313 12.50 25.00 34.13
N ASP A 314 13.70 25.57 34.28
CA ASP A 314 14.69 25.13 35.23
C ASP A 314 15.47 26.35 35.78
N HIS A 315 15.81 26.31 37.08
CA HIS A 315 16.63 27.33 37.72
C HIS A 315 18.13 26.98 37.72
N ASN A 316 18.50 25.77 37.32
CA ASN A 316 19.89 25.32 37.21
C ASN A 316 20.39 25.40 35.78
N GLU A 317 21.36 26.29 35.52
CA GLU A 317 21.88 26.50 34.15
C GLU A 317 22.68 25.32 33.59
N LYS A 318 23.05 24.30 34.35
CA LYS A 318 24.10 23.37 33.98
C LYS A 318 23.79 21.88 34.00
N ASP A 319 22.71 21.39 34.59
CA ASP A 319 22.59 19.95 34.72
C ASP A 319 21.25 19.39 34.30
N GLN A 320 21.38 18.42 33.40
CA GLN A 320 20.38 17.39 33.07
C GLN A 320 19.20 17.85 32.25
N ALA A 321 19.50 18.46 31.12
CA ALA A 321 18.56 18.41 29.99
C ALA A 321 18.14 16.95 29.79
N VAL A 322 16.85 16.71 29.68
CA VAL A 322 16.32 15.44 29.17
C VAL A 322 17.03 15.18 27.86
N GLU A 323 17.71 14.03 27.71
CA GLU A 323 18.36 13.66 26.45
C GLU A 323 17.40 13.90 25.28
N ASN A 324 17.85 14.63 24.26
CA ASN A 324 17.09 15.07 23.06
C ASN A 324 16.26 16.37 23.19
N ILE A 325 16.57 17.29 24.11
CA ILE A 325 16.09 18.66 24.03
C ILE A 325 17.15 19.49 23.30
N GLU A 326 16.91 19.87 22.06
CA GLU A 326 17.64 20.98 21.46
C GLU A 326 17.25 22.27 22.21
N LYS A 327 18.23 22.97 22.72
CA LYS A 327 18.04 24.28 23.35
C LYS A 327 17.42 25.22 22.33
N ALA A 328 16.18 25.67 22.61
CA ALA A 328 15.54 26.75 21.86
C ALA A 328 16.21 28.10 22.25
#